data_a8cae9e8db94085ed4f44fe02db74e1b
#
_entry.id   a8cae9e8db94085ed4f44fe02db74e1b
#
_cell.length_a   1.000
_cell.length_b   1.000
_cell.length_c   1.000
_cell.angle_alpha   90.00
_cell.angle_beta   90.00
_cell.angle_gamma   90.00
#
_symmetry.space_group_name_H-M   'P 1'
#
loop_
_entity.id
_entity.type
_entity.pdbx_description
1 polymer ?
#
loop_
_entity_poly.entity_id
_entity_poly.type
_entity_poly.pdbx_seq_one_letter_code
_entity_poly.pdbx_strand_id
1 'polypeptide(L)'
;MSHLEREDPEIYAAIEGERRRQVEKIELIASENYTSPAVMEAVGSVLTNKYAEGYPGRRYYGGCEWVDVAESLAIERAKALFGAAAVNVQPHAGAQANMAAYAAVMQPGDTMLGLALDQGGHLTHGSPVNFSAKLYKVVPYHVRREDELIDYEEIERLAKESRPKVIVAGATAYPRFFDFPRLRKIADDVGALLIVDMAHFAGLVAAGEHPTPVGHAQIVTTTTHKTLRGPRGGMILSDAEFEKPINSAVFPNIQGGPLMHVIAGKAVMLKEAATPEFKEYAKQIRKNATTLAASLAKAGLRIVSGGTDNHLMLVDVRPLGLTGKKAEKALDAVGITVNKNTIPYDPEKPGTASGIRVGTPAVTTRGMREAEMERIGELIARSLNAKGDETVAQEISAEVLDLTRRFPVPGITPDRVRA
;
A
#
# COMPACT_ATOMS: atom_id res chain seq x y z
N MET A 1 -21.32 -16.53 -23.49
CA MET A 1 -21.53 -15.08 -23.27
C MET A 1 -21.91 -14.90 -21.82
N SER A 2 -21.16 -14.07 -21.07
CA SER A 2 -21.48 -13.77 -19.67
C SER A 2 -22.70 -12.84 -19.58
N HIS A 3 -23.30 -12.71 -18.37
CA HIS A 3 -24.36 -11.73 -18.18
C HIS A 3 -23.87 -10.31 -18.49
N LEU A 4 -22.68 -9.94 -18.00
CA LEU A 4 -22.11 -8.61 -18.25
C LEU A 4 -21.88 -8.35 -19.74
N GLU A 5 -21.32 -9.33 -20.48
CA GLU A 5 -21.07 -9.20 -21.92
C GLU A 5 -22.36 -8.93 -22.72
N ARG A 6 -23.48 -9.49 -22.28
CA ARG A 6 -24.79 -9.28 -22.92
C ARG A 6 -25.42 -7.95 -22.52
N GLU A 7 -25.33 -7.56 -21.23
CA GLU A 7 -26.05 -6.39 -20.70
C GLU A 7 -25.26 -5.09 -20.91
N ASP A 8 -23.94 -5.15 -20.83
CA ASP A 8 -23.05 -3.99 -20.97
C ASP A 8 -21.73 -4.39 -21.64
N PRO A 9 -21.70 -4.49 -22.97
CA PRO A 9 -20.51 -4.88 -23.72
C PRO A 9 -19.37 -3.87 -23.61
N GLU A 10 -19.64 -2.59 -23.34
CA GLU A 10 -18.60 -1.55 -23.19
C GLU A 10 -17.81 -1.75 -21.88
N ILE A 11 -18.50 -1.99 -20.77
CA ILE A 11 -17.84 -2.31 -19.49
C ILE A 11 -17.17 -3.68 -19.56
N TYR A 12 -17.78 -4.66 -20.23
CA TYR A 12 -17.13 -5.96 -20.47
C TYR A 12 -15.80 -5.81 -21.24
N ALA A 13 -15.80 -5.01 -22.31
CA ALA A 13 -14.60 -4.73 -23.09
C ALA A 13 -13.51 -4.01 -22.26
N ALA A 14 -13.90 -3.07 -21.41
CA ALA A 14 -12.96 -2.38 -20.51
C ALA A 14 -12.30 -3.35 -19.52
N ILE A 15 -13.09 -4.27 -18.93
CA ILE A 15 -12.58 -5.29 -18.00
C ILE A 15 -11.63 -6.27 -18.72
N GLU A 16 -11.98 -6.70 -19.93
CA GLU A 16 -11.10 -7.57 -20.73
C GLU A 16 -9.84 -6.84 -21.19
N GLY A 17 -9.90 -5.55 -21.48
CA GLY A 17 -8.73 -4.69 -21.73
C GLY A 17 -7.78 -4.65 -20.53
N GLU A 18 -8.32 -4.43 -19.31
CA GLU A 18 -7.52 -4.44 -18.07
C GLU A 18 -6.97 -5.83 -17.76
N ARG A 19 -7.74 -6.90 -18.00
CA ARG A 19 -7.26 -8.29 -17.89
C ARG A 19 -6.05 -8.52 -18.77
N ARG A 20 -6.10 -8.08 -20.04
CA ARG A 20 -4.98 -8.18 -20.99
C ARG A 20 -3.78 -7.39 -20.47
N ARG A 21 -3.97 -6.15 -20.01
CA ARG A 21 -2.89 -5.34 -19.43
C ARG A 21 -2.18 -6.07 -18.29
N GLN A 22 -2.94 -6.64 -17.36
CA GLN A 22 -2.38 -7.37 -16.22
C GLN A 22 -1.60 -8.62 -16.64
N VAL A 23 -2.05 -9.33 -17.67
CA VAL A 23 -1.36 -10.52 -18.20
C VAL A 23 -0.07 -10.15 -18.91
N GLU A 24 -0.09 -9.11 -19.75
CA GLU A 24 0.98 -8.78 -20.70
C GLU A 24 2.06 -7.84 -20.13
N LYS A 25 1.78 -7.10 -19.06
CA LYS A 25 2.72 -6.12 -18.47
C LYS A 25 3.37 -6.63 -17.18
N ILE A 26 4.57 -6.14 -16.90
CA ILE A 26 5.26 -6.31 -15.62
C ILE A 26 4.81 -5.17 -14.71
N GLU A 27 4.09 -5.50 -13.62
CA GLU A 27 3.58 -4.56 -12.65
C GLU A 27 4.58 -4.35 -11.50
N LEU A 28 5.12 -3.14 -11.39
CA LEU A 28 6.08 -2.74 -10.35
C LEU A 28 5.60 -1.54 -9.53
N ILE A 29 4.34 -1.13 -9.65
CA ILE A 29 3.78 -0.12 -8.73
C ILE A 29 3.72 -0.74 -7.34
N ALA A 30 4.45 -0.16 -6.39
CA ALA A 30 4.65 -0.72 -5.05
C ALA A 30 3.36 -0.90 -4.22
N SER A 31 2.29 -0.21 -4.59
CA SER A 31 0.97 -0.27 -3.95
C SER A 31 -0.03 -1.19 -4.67
N GLU A 32 0.40 -1.91 -5.70
CA GLU A 32 -0.45 -2.84 -6.46
C GLU A 32 -0.05 -4.30 -6.24
N ASN A 33 -1.04 -5.18 -6.37
CA ASN A 33 -0.86 -6.62 -6.24
C ASN A 33 -2.01 -7.36 -6.95
N TYR A 34 -1.84 -8.65 -7.15
CA TYR A 34 -2.87 -9.53 -7.68
C TYR A 34 -3.50 -10.31 -6.54
N THR A 35 -4.78 -10.06 -6.27
CA THR A 35 -5.51 -10.78 -5.23
C THR A 35 -5.90 -12.20 -5.70
N SER A 36 -6.19 -13.09 -4.75
CA SER A 36 -6.57 -14.46 -5.07
C SER A 36 -7.95 -14.56 -5.74
N PRO A 37 -8.22 -15.64 -6.52
CA PRO A 37 -9.56 -15.92 -7.04
C PRO A 37 -10.63 -15.97 -5.94
N ALA A 38 -10.31 -16.54 -4.77
CA ALA A 38 -11.24 -16.65 -3.66
C ALA A 38 -11.64 -15.27 -3.08
N VAL A 39 -10.70 -14.33 -3.03
CA VAL A 39 -11.00 -12.94 -2.65
C VAL A 39 -11.90 -12.28 -3.69
N MET A 40 -11.62 -12.46 -5.00
CA MET A 40 -12.46 -11.91 -6.07
C MET A 40 -13.87 -12.47 -6.05
N GLU A 41 -14.04 -13.78 -5.82
CA GLU A 41 -15.34 -14.42 -5.67
C GLU A 41 -16.13 -13.87 -4.46
N ALA A 42 -15.47 -13.68 -3.32
CA ALA A 42 -16.10 -13.10 -2.14
C ALA A 42 -16.57 -11.66 -2.40
N VAL A 43 -15.76 -10.86 -3.08
CA VAL A 43 -16.10 -9.47 -3.45
C VAL A 43 -17.24 -9.42 -4.48
N GLY A 44 -17.29 -10.35 -5.41
CA GLY A 44 -18.37 -10.48 -6.40
C GLY A 44 -19.64 -11.18 -5.90
N SER A 45 -19.78 -11.44 -4.60
CA SER A 45 -20.86 -12.23 -4.02
C SER A 45 -22.17 -11.43 -3.80
N VAL A 46 -23.24 -12.18 -3.47
CA VAL A 46 -24.57 -11.62 -3.13
C VAL A 46 -24.56 -10.71 -1.90
N LEU A 47 -23.48 -10.70 -1.11
CA LEU A 47 -23.33 -9.81 0.05
C LEU A 47 -23.34 -8.33 -0.34
N THR A 48 -23.10 -8.00 -1.60
CA THR A 48 -23.28 -6.64 -2.15
C THR A 48 -24.71 -6.09 -1.99
N ASN A 49 -25.71 -6.97 -1.90
CA ASN A 49 -27.10 -6.58 -1.79
C ASN A 49 -27.53 -6.21 -0.36
N LYS A 50 -26.69 -6.51 0.65
CA LYS A 50 -27.09 -6.41 2.06
C LYS A 50 -26.67 -5.10 2.70
N TYR A 51 -27.62 -4.36 3.25
CA TYR A 51 -27.40 -3.16 4.06
C TYR A 51 -27.24 -3.55 5.54
N ALA A 52 -26.13 -3.15 6.20
CA ALA A 52 -25.76 -3.65 7.51
C ALA A 52 -25.15 -2.58 8.42
N GLU A 53 -25.76 -1.39 8.53
CA GLU A 53 -25.32 -0.33 9.46
C GLU A 53 -25.24 -0.84 10.90
N GLY A 54 -24.25 -0.38 11.64
CA GLY A 54 -23.92 -0.86 12.98
C GLY A 54 -22.79 -1.91 12.93
N TYR A 55 -22.79 -2.80 13.92
CA TYR A 55 -21.72 -3.78 14.15
C TYR A 55 -22.33 -5.16 14.41
N PRO A 56 -21.59 -6.29 14.32
CA PRO A 56 -22.11 -7.62 14.59
C PRO A 56 -22.90 -7.69 15.90
N GLY A 57 -24.11 -8.27 15.85
CA GLY A 57 -25.04 -8.38 16.98
C GLY A 57 -25.71 -7.05 17.39
N ARG A 58 -25.37 -5.94 16.77
CA ARG A 58 -25.92 -4.58 17.07
C ARG A 58 -26.18 -3.79 15.78
N ARG A 59 -26.93 -4.40 14.84
CA ARG A 59 -27.29 -3.79 13.57
C ARG A 59 -28.56 -2.95 13.69
N TYR A 60 -28.67 -1.96 12.82
CA TYR A 60 -29.89 -1.15 12.69
C TYR A 60 -30.95 -1.82 11.78
N TYR A 61 -30.59 -2.90 11.05
CA TYR A 61 -31.43 -3.60 10.10
C TYR A 61 -31.51 -5.10 10.46
N GLY A 62 -32.66 -5.73 10.13
CA GLY A 62 -32.83 -7.17 10.22
C GLY A 62 -32.12 -7.95 9.11
N GLY A 63 -32.07 -9.27 9.23
CA GLY A 63 -31.49 -10.17 8.22
C GLY A 63 -29.97 -10.08 8.12
N CYS A 64 -29.27 -9.79 9.23
CA CYS A 64 -27.82 -9.60 9.26
C CYS A 64 -27.05 -10.81 9.79
N GLU A 65 -27.72 -11.92 10.06
CA GLU A 65 -27.11 -13.13 10.65
C GLU A 65 -25.87 -13.63 9.89
N TRP A 66 -25.89 -13.60 8.57
CA TRP A 66 -24.78 -14.07 7.73
C TRP A 66 -23.68 -13.05 7.53
N VAL A 67 -24.05 -11.76 7.42
CA VAL A 67 -23.03 -10.70 7.34
C VAL A 67 -22.32 -10.49 8.67
N ASP A 68 -23.00 -10.78 9.80
CA ASP A 68 -22.37 -10.79 11.11
C ASP A 68 -21.29 -11.87 11.21
N VAL A 69 -21.54 -13.05 10.63
CA VAL A 69 -20.51 -14.10 10.53
C VAL A 69 -19.30 -13.62 9.72
N ALA A 70 -19.53 -13.00 8.56
CA ALA A 70 -18.44 -12.52 7.72
C ALA A 70 -17.59 -11.44 8.41
N GLU A 71 -18.23 -10.47 9.06
CA GLU A 71 -17.51 -9.39 9.76
C GLU A 71 -16.82 -9.90 11.02
N SER A 72 -17.45 -10.76 11.81
CA SER A 72 -16.84 -11.36 13.00
C SER A 72 -15.61 -12.19 12.64
N LEU A 73 -15.66 -12.99 11.58
CA LEU A 73 -14.50 -13.73 11.07
C LEU A 73 -13.36 -12.80 10.63
N ALA A 74 -13.67 -11.68 9.98
CA ALA A 74 -12.65 -10.71 9.60
C ALA A 74 -11.98 -10.08 10.83
N ILE A 75 -12.77 -9.69 11.84
CA ILE A 75 -12.26 -9.10 13.09
C ILE A 75 -11.39 -10.11 13.84
N GLU A 76 -11.88 -11.33 14.06
CA GLU A 76 -11.17 -12.39 14.80
C GLU A 76 -9.84 -12.74 14.11
N ARG A 77 -9.85 -12.92 12.78
CA ARG A 77 -8.65 -13.23 12.01
C ARG A 77 -7.63 -12.11 12.04
N ALA A 78 -8.07 -10.85 11.96
CA ALA A 78 -7.17 -9.70 12.07
C ALA A 78 -6.57 -9.58 13.47
N LYS A 79 -7.37 -9.78 14.55
CA LYS A 79 -6.86 -9.85 15.92
C LYS A 79 -5.79 -10.93 16.08
N ALA A 80 -6.08 -12.13 15.60
CA ALA A 80 -5.14 -13.26 15.68
C ALA A 80 -3.86 -13.03 14.87
N LEU A 81 -3.98 -12.49 13.65
CA LEU A 81 -2.85 -12.28 12.75
C LEU A 81 -1.86 -11.21 13.25
N PHE A 82 -2.38 -10.10 13.79
CA PHE A 82 -1.57 -8.96 14.19
C PHE A 82 -1.35 -8.83 15.70
N GLY A 83 -2.04 -9.63 16.52
CA GLY A 83 -1.97 -9.52 17.98
C GLY A 83 -2.66 -8.26 18.54
N ALA A 84 -3.63 -7.69 17.83
CA ALA A 84 -4.32 -6.46 18.24
C ALA A 84 -5.47 -6.75 19.23
N ALA A 85 -5.65 -5.86 20.21
CA ALA A 85 -6.72 -5.98 21.19
C ALA A 85 -8.10 -5.66 20.58
N ALA A 86 -8.18 -4.65 19.73
CA ALA A 86 -9.39 -4.23 19.02
C ALA A 86 -9.14 -4.04 17.52
N VAL A 87 -10.17 -4.32 16.70
CA VAL A 87 -10.09 -4.21 15.23
C VAL A 87 -11.41 -3.70 14.67
N ASN A 88 -11.34 -2.73 13.75
CA ASN A 88 -12.45 -2.31 12.93
C ASN A 88 -12.12 -2.59 11.44
N VAL A 89 -12.94 -3.41 10.78
CA VAL A 89 -12.74 -3.85 9.40
C VAL A 89 -13.63 -3.10 8.39
N GLN A 90 -14.42 -2.13 8.85
CA GLN A 90 -15.39 -1.43 8.01
C GLN A 90 -14.80 -0.29 7.15
N PRO A 91 -13.63 0.32 7.41
CA PRO A 91 -13.12 1.39 6.54
C PRO A 91 -13.08 0.97 5.08
N HIS A 92 -13.68 1.81 4.20
CA HIS A 92 -13.77 1.54 2.76
C HIS A 92 -12.41 1.67 2.06
N ALA A 93 -11.52 2.51 2.61
CA ALA A 93 -10.17 2.72 2.11
C ALA A 93 -9.20 3.09 3.24
N GLY A 94 -7.89 3.03 2.99
CA GLY A 94 -6.87 3.47 3.95
C GLY A 94 -7.03 4.95 4.36
N ALA A 95 -7.40 5.82 3.43
CA ALA A 95 -7.66 7.22 3.74
C ALA A 95 -8.81 7.40 4.75
N GLN A 96 -9.88 6.60 4.63
CA GLN A 96 -10.99 6.61 5.59
C GLN A 96 -10.62 5.96 6.92
N ALA A 97 -9.74 4.94 6.92
CA ALA A 97 -9.17 4.39 8.14
C ALA A 97 -8.38 5.46 8.91
N ASN A 98 -7.51 6.22 8.22
CA ASN A 98 -6.78 7.33 8.83
C ASN A 98 -7.72 8.43 9.32
N MET A 99 -8.73 8.80 8.52
CA MET A 99 -9.70 9.81 8.91
C MET A 99 -10.46 9.40 10.17
N ALA A 100 -10.89 8.15 10.28
CA ALA A 100 -11.58 7.63 11.45
C ALA A 100 -10.64 7.54 12.67
N ALA A 101 -9.40 7.10 12.49
CA ALA A 101 -8.39 7.07 13.55
C ALA A 101 -8.15 8.48 14.14
N TYR A 102 -8.00 9.49 13.28
CA TYR A 102 -7.82 10.87 13.74
C TYR A 102 -9.10 11.40 14.43
N ALA A 103 -10.26 11.22 13.83
CA ALA A 103 -11.53 11.69 14.39
C ALA A 103 -11.87 11.02 15.74
N ALA A 104 -11.35 9.83 16.01
CA ALA A 104 -11.53 9.15 17.30
C ALA A 104 -10.79 9.82 18.45
N VAL A 105 -9.68 10.54 18.18
CA VAL A 105 -8.77 11.04 19.22
C VAL A 105 -8.40 12.52 19.09
N MET A 106 -8.81 13.20 18.02
CA MET A 106 -8.49 14.60 17.73
C MET A 106 -9.76 15.42 17.51
N GLN A 107 -9.67 16.71 17.79
CA GLN A 107 -10.67 17.72 17.43
C GLN A 107 -10.12 18.63 16.31
N PRO A 108 -10.99 19.25 15.48
CA PRO A 108 -10.55 20.25 14.53
C PRO A 108 -9.70 21.33 15.19
N GLY A 109 -8.53 21.61 14.60
CA GLY A 109 -7.54 22.55 15.13
C GLY A 109 -6.47 21.94 16.04
N ASP A 110 -6.58 20.67 16.44
CA ASP A 110 -5.50 19.96 17.14
C ASP A 110 -4.25 19.84 16.25
N THR A 111 -3.09 19.74 16.89
CA THR A 111 -1.82 19.60 16.18
C THR A 111 -1.48 18.13 15.94
N MET A 112 -1.07 17.82 14.71
CA MET A 112 -0.51 16.52 14.33
C MET A 112 0.90 16.68 13.77
N LEU A 113 1.77 15.74 14.07
CA LEU A 113 3.11 15.61 13.52
C LEU A 113 3.11 14.46 12.51
N GLY A 114 3.57 14.68 11.27
CA GLY A 114 3.55 13.66 10.21
C GLY A 114 4.70 13.81 9.23
N LEU A 115 5.09 12.71 8.57
CA LEU A 115 6.12 12.73 7.52
C LEU A 115 5.66 13.57 6.33
N ALA A 116 6.49 14.53 5.91
CA ALA A 116 6.21 15.39 4.76
C ALA A 116 5.95 14.57 3.49
N LEU A 117 4.98 15.00 2.67
CA LEU A 117 4.56 14.27 1.47
C LEU A 117 5.71 14.08 0.47
N ASP A 118 6.52 15.10 0.28
CA ASP A 118 7.69 15.11 -0.62
C ASP A 118 8.89 14.32 -0.07
N GLN A 119 8.79 13.87 1.19
CA GLN A 119 9.78 13.03 1.88
C GLN A 119 9.29 11.56 2.00
N GLY A 120 8.23 11.21 1.31
CA GLY A 120 7.67 9.86 1.30
C GLY A 120 6.43 9.65 2.16
N GLY A 121 5.89 10.67 2.81
CA GLY A 121 4.63 10.61 3.55
C GLY A 121 3.42 10.28 2.65
N HIS A 122 2.27 10.02 3.27
CA HIS A 122 1.01 9.84 2.55
C HIS A 122 0.20 11.15 2.58
N LEU A 123 -0.72 11.32 1.60
CA LEU A 123 -1.62 12.49 1.56
C LEU A 123 -2.33 12.73 2.89
N THR A 124 -2.80 11.67 3.55
CA THR A 124 -3.52 11.74 4.82
C THR A 124 -2.64 11.99 6.04
N HIS A 125 -1.32 12.12 5.87
CA HIS A 125 -0.39 12.46 6.95
C HIS A 125 -0.14 13.98 7.07
N GLY A 126 -1.07 14.79 6.56
CA GLY A 126 -0.99 16.25 6.70
C GLY A 126 -0.69 17.01 5.41
N SER A 127 -0.91 16.42 4.24
CA SER A 127 -0.76 17.16 2.97
C SER A 127 -1.75 18.32 2.88
N PRO A 128 -1.32 19.53 2.44
CA PRO A 128 -2.17 20.72 2.36
C PRO A 128 -3.45 20.56 1.52
N VAL A 129 -3.44 19.65 0.54
CA VAL A 129 -4.61 19.38 -0.32
C VAL A 129 -5.57 18.35 0.27
N ASN A 130 -5.19 17.68 1.36
CA ASN A 130 -5.95 16.62 1.98
C ASN A 130 -6.80 17.11 3.16
N PHE A 131 -7.85 16.34 3.54
CA PHE A 131 -8.69 16.64 4.70
C PHE A 131 -7.87 16.84 5.99
N SER A 132 -6.77 16.10 6.16
CA SER A 132 -5.96 16.13 7.35
C SER A 132 -5.41 17.53 7.64
N ALA A 133 -4.85 18.22 6.65
CA ALA A 133 -4.39 19.60 6.83
C ALA A 133 -5.51 20.67 6.81
N LYS A 134 -6.72 20.30 6.34
CA LYS A 134 -7.88 21.18 6.40
C LYS A 134 -8.53 21.21 7.79
N LEU A 135 -8.41 20.11 8.53
CA LEU A 135 -9.00 19.95 9.86
C LEU A 135 -7.99 20.22 10.98
N TYR A 136 -6.72 19.85 10.79
CA TYR A 136 -5.70 19.84 11.83
C TYR A 136 -4.53 20.77 11.51
N LYS A 137 -3.84 21.24 12.55
CA LYS A 137 -2.57 21.94 12.41
C LYS A 137 -1.46 20.93 12.19
N VAL A 138 -0.82 20.97 11.02
CA VAL A 138 0.20 19.99 10.67
C VAL A 138 1.59 20.56 10.88
N VAL A 139 2.43 19.79 11.55
CA VAL A 139 3.87 20.03 11.69
C VAL A 139 4.57 18.89 10.94
N PRO A 140 5.18 19.14 9.78
CA PRO A 140 5.87 18.10 9.05
C PRO A 140 7.23 17.79 9.64
N TYR A 141 7.62 16.52 9.66
CA TYR A 141 9.00 16.07 9.86
C TYR A 141 9.57 15.47 8.59
N HIS A 142 10.90 15.34 8.54
CA HIS A 142 11.62 15.03 7.32
C HIS A 142 12.58 13.85 7.50
N VAL A 143 13.17 13.39 6.39
CA VAL A 143 14.35 12.55 6.41
C VAL A 143 15.62 13.40 6.43
N ARG A 144 16.75 12.87 6.90
CA ARG A 144 18.03 13.57 6.87
C ARG A 144 18.52 13.72 5.42
N ARG A 145 19.24 14.80 5.13
CA ARG A 145 19.78 15.04 3.79
C ARG A 145 20.94 14.12 3.42
N GLU A 146 21.69 13.69 4.43
CA GLU A 146 22.93 12.96 4.27
C GLU A 146 22.72 11.52 3.83
N ASP A 147 21.70 10.86 4.39
CA ASP A 147 21.45 9.42 4.21
C ASP A 147 20.00 9.09 3.82
N GLU A 148 19.13 10.11 3.74
CA GLU A 148 17.72 9.99 3.39
C GLU A 148 16.92 9.06 4.35
N LEU A 149 17.37 8.94 5.61
CA LEU A 149 16.69 8.21 6.68
C LEU A 149 15.87 9.15 7.56
N ILE A 150 14.82 8.61 8.19
CA ILE A 150 13.98 9.37 9.14
C ILE A 150 14.84 10.04 10.20
N ASP A 151 14.62 11.35 10.39
CA ASP A 151 15.30 12.15 11.41
C ASP A 151 14.53 12.08 12.74
N TYR A 152 14.88 11.13 13.59
CA TYR A 152 14.24 10.95 14.89
C TYR A 152 14.57 12.08 15.87
N GLU A 153 15.74 12.74 15.74
CA GLU A 153 16.11 13.92 16.52
C GLU A 153 15.22 15.12 16.14
N GLU A 154 14.94 15.30 14.86
CA GLU A 154 13.97 16.30 14.39
C GLU A 154 12.58 16.01 14.94
N ILE A 155 12.11 14.76 14.88
CA ILE A 155 10.80 14.36 15.42
C ILE A 155 10.70 14.70 16.92
N GLU A 156 11.73 14.35 17.69
CA GLU A 156 11.76 14.63 19.15
C GLU A 156 11.72 16.13 19.43
N ARG A 157 12.52 16.92 18.71
CA ARG A 157 12.55 18.40 18.85
C ARG A 157 11.19 19.01 18.51
N LEU A 158 10.63 18.64 17.33
CA LEU A 158 9.34 19.16 16.89
C LEU A 158 8.19 18.74 17.81
N ALA A 159 8.22 17.52 18.35
CA ALA A 159 7.23 17.07 19.33
C ALA A 159 7.27 17.90 20.62
N LYS A 160 8.47 18.20 21.15
CA LYS A 160 8.64 19.05 22.33
C LYS A 160 8.16 20.49 22.09
N GLU A 161 8.45 21.06 20.92
CA GLU A 161 8.10 22.41 20.54
C GLU A 161 6.59 22.57 20.27
N SER A 162 5.99 21.66 19.50
CA SER A 162 4.61 21.78 19.03
C SER A 162 3.57 21.10 19.91
N ARG A 163 3.99 20.20 20.83
CA ARG A 163 3.09 19.43 21.72
C ARG A 163 1.91 18.83 20.94
N PRO A 164 2.14 18.00 19.93
CA PRO A 164 1.08 17.48 19.09
C PRO A 164 0.15 16.55 19.88
N LYS A 165 -1.12 16.48 19.47
CA LYS A 165 -2.07 15.49 19.98
C LYS A 165 -1.73 14.09 19.47
N VAL A 166 -1.22 14.02 18.23
CA VAL A 166 -0.90 12.77 17.55
C VAL A 166 0.44 12.91 16.81
N ILE A 167 1.28 11.87 16.90
CA ILE A 167 2.41 11.64 15.99
C ILE A 167 2.00 10.53 15.03
N VAL A 168 2.06 10.81 13.74
CA VAL A 168 1.74 9.86 12.68
C VAL A 168 3.02 9.34 12.06
N ALA A 169 3.24 8.03 12.10
CA ALA A 169 4.32 7.35 11.40
C ALA A 169 3.77 6.45 10.29
N GLY A 170 4.62 6.11 9.34
CA GLY A 170 4.26 5.36 8.14
C GLY A 170 4.56 6.16 6.89
N ALA A 171 4.66 5.47 5.77
CA ALA A 171 5.07 6.09 4.52
C ALA A 171 4.52 5.38 3.29
N THR A 172 4.38 6.15 2.21
CA THR A 172 4.05 5.67 0.86
C THR A 172 5.32 5.32 0.07
N ALA A 173 6.44 5.99 0.38
CA ALA A 173 7.66 5.93 -0.40
C ALA A 173 8.93 6.02 0.48
N TYR A 174 8.96 5.25 1.56
CA TYR A 174 10.13 5.13 2.43
C TYR A 174 10.60 3.66 2.45
N PRO A 175 11.81 3.37 1.97
CA PRO A 175 12.25 2.00 1.74
C PRO A 175 12.90 1.33 2.96
N ARG A 176 13.00 2.00 4.11
CA ARG A 176 13.66 1.50 5.31
C ARG A 176 12.68 1.16 6.42
N PHE A 177 13.13 0.49 7.45
CA PHE A 177 12.34 0.21 8.64
C PHE A 177 12.15 1.47 9.50
N PHE A 178 11.04 1.51 10.23
CA PHE A 178 10.78 2.49 11.28
C PHE A 178 11.20 1.93 12.65
N ASP A 179 11.76 2.77 13.50
CA ASP A 179 12.00 2.46 14.92
C ASP A 179 10.76 2.82 15.75
N PHE A 180 9.80 1.89 15.81
CA PHE A 180 8.54 2.10 16.53
C PHE A 180 8.73 2.28 18.05
N PRO A 181 9.63 1.54 18.74
CA PRO A 181 9.96 1.81 20.14
C PRO A 181 10.40 3.25 20.38
N ARG A 182 11.28 3.78 19.53
CA ARG A 182 11.75 5.18 19.65
C ARG A 182 10.64 6.19 19.38
N LEU A 183 9.82 5.97 18.37
CA LEU A 183 8.66 6.81 18.07
C LEU A 183 7.66 6.83 19.25
N ARG A 184 7.39 5.66 19.84
CA ARG A 184 6.54 5.55 21.02
C ARG A 184 7.09 6.34 22.19
N LYS A 185 8.37 6.22 22.47
CA LYS A 185 9.02 6.99 23.53
C LYS A 185 8.89 8.49 23.31
N ILE A 186 9.14 8.98 22.09
CA ILE A 186 8.98 10.40 21.75
C ILE A 186 7.53 10.86 21.97
N ALA A 187 6.54 10.06 21.58
CA ALA A 187 5.14 10.37 21.80
C ALA A 187 4.80 10.44 23.30
N ASP A 188 5.21 9.45 24.09
CA ASP A 188 4.98 9.41 25.53
C ASP A 188 5.63 10.60 26.26
N ASP A 189 6.85 10.99 25.90
CA ASP A 189 7.58 12.13 26.50
C ASP A 189 6.84 13.47 26.36
N VAL A 190 5.90 13.59 25.40
CA VAL A 190 5.11 14.80 25.18
C VAL A 190 3.61 14.64 25.43
N GLY A 191 3.17 13.43 25.81
CA GLY A 191 1.76 13.10 26.03
C GLY A 191 0.94 12.98 24.74
N ALA A 192 1.58 12.71 23.62
CA ALA A 192 0.93 12.45 22.33
C ALA A 192 0.57 10.98 22.16
N LEU A 193 -0.40 10.69 21.28
CA LEU A 193 -0.65 9.33 20.81
C LEU A 193 0.21 9.03 19.57
N LEU A 194 0.74 7.81 19.48
CA LEU A 194 1.38 7.33 18.28
C LEU A 194 0.33 6.60 17.42
N ILE A 195 0.14 7.07 16.19
CA ILE A 195 -0.65 6.40 15.16
C ILE A 195 0.30 5.93 14.05
N VAL A 196 0.23 4.66 13.67
CA VAL A 196 1.07 4.11 12.60
C VAL A 196 0.22 3.65 11.43
N ASP A 197 0.45 4.23 10.26
CA ASP A 197 -0.10 3.75 8.99
C ASP A 197 0.87 2.72 8.37
N MET A 198 0.54 1.43 8.55
CA MET A 198 1.34 0.33 8.00
C MET A 198 0.87 -0.13 6.62
N ALA A 199 0.04 0.64 5.92
CA ALA A 199 -0.62 0.24 4.67
C ALA A 199 0.33 -0.37 3.65
N HIS A 200 1.53 0.17 3.48
CA HIS A 200 2.48 -0.34 2.52
C HIS A 200 3.12 -1.67 2.92
N PHE A 201 3.41 -1.87 4.18
CA PHE A 201 4.18 -3.01 4.67
C PHE A 201 3.37 -3.99 5.55
N ALA A 202 2.05 -3.86 5.63
CA ALA A 202 1.21 -4.68 6.50
C ALA A 202 1.32 -6.18 6.24
N GLY A 203 1.49 -6.61 4.99
CA GLY A 203 1.73 -8.01 4.64
C GLY A 203 3.09 -8.52 5.14
N LEU A 204 4.10 -7.65 5.15
CA LEU A 204 5.41 -8.00 5.72
C LEU A 204 5.34 -8.10 7.25
N VAL A 205 4.58 -7.21 7.90
CA VAL A 205 4.31 -7.29 9.35
C VAL A 205 3.59 -8.60 9.70
N ALA A 206 2.53 -8.94 8.96
CA ALA A 206 1.76 -10.18 9.15
C ALA A 206 2.63 -11.44 9.06
N ALA A 207 3.66 -11.41 8.22
CA ALA A 207 4.59 -12.51 8.01
C ALA A 207 5.81 -12.51 8.96
N GLY A 208 6.02 -11.45 9.76
CA GLY A 208 7.21 -11.28 10.59
C GLY A 208 8.45 -10.79 9.83
N GLU A 209 8.28 -10.29 8.61
CA GLU A 209 9.35 -9.79 7.73
C GLU A 209 9.56 -8.26 7.84
N HIS A 210 8.83 -7.59 8.73
CA HIS A 210 8.97 -6.18 9.07
C HIS A 210 8.66 -6.01 10.56
N PRO A 211 9.35 -5.11 11.29
CA PRO A 211 8.98 -4.77 12.66
C PRO A 211 7.48 -4.43 12.77
N THR A 212 6.81 -4.95 13.79
CA THR A 212 5.39 -4.66 14.02
C THR A 212 5.21 -3.34 14.76
N PRO A 213 4.27 -2.47 14.33
CA PRO A 213 3.85 -1.33 15.11
C PRO A 213 2.86 -1.67 16.23
N VAL A 214 2.20 -2.85 16.16
CA VAL A 214 1.23 -3.28 17.18
C VAL A 214 1.97 -3.57 18.48
N GLY A 215 1.43 -3.02 19.58
CA GLY A 215 2.10 -3.03 20.90
C GLY A 215 3.03 -1.83 21.13
N HIS A 216 3.35 -1.05 20.09
CA HIS A 216 4.08 0.22 20.20
C HIS A 216 3.16 1.41 19.92
N ALA A 217 2.35 1.36 18.88
CA ALA A 217 1.37 2.39 18.56
C ALA A 217 0.02 2.08 19.23
N GLN A 218 -0.65 3.11 19.72
CA GLN A 218 -2.00 2.98 20.28
C GLN A 218 -3.03 2.67 19.20
N ILE A 219 -2.84 3.21 17.99
CA ILE A 219 -3.72 2.97 16.84
C ILE A 219 -2.83 2.65 15.63
N VAL A 220 -3.20 1.59 14.90
CA VAL A 220 -2.53 1.19 13.67
C VAL A 220 -3.56 1.13 12.55
N THR A 221 -3.32 1.84 11.47
CA THR A 221 -4.17 1.80 10.28
C THR A 221 -3.49 1.02 9.15
N THR A 222 -4.28 0.47 8.25
CA THR A 222 -3.74 -0.20 7.07
C THR A 222 -4.74 -0.23 5.92
N THR A 223 -4.22 -0.41 4.71
CA THR A 223 -4.98 -0.92 3.56
C THR A 223 -4.92 -2.44 3.51
N THR A 224 -5.82 -3.06 2.75
CA THR A 224 -5.92 -4.52 2.63
C THR A 224 -5.38 -5.07 1.31
N HIS A 225 -5.05 -4.21 0.34
CA HIS A 225 -4.83 -4.57 -1.08
C HIS A 225 -3.38 -4.41 -1.59
N LYS A 226 -2.41 -4.06 -0.73
CA LYS A 226 -0.99 -3.90 -1.11
C LYS A 226 -0.21 -5.19 -0.81
N THR A 227 0.72 -5.16 0.13
CA THR A 227 1.47 -6.37 0.53
C THR A 227 0.58 -7.44 1.17
N LEU A 228 -0.57 -7.08 1.75
CA LEU A 228 -1.57 -8.04 2.26
C LEU A 228 -2.32 -8.80 1.15
N ARG A 229 -2.25 -8.34 -0.10
CA ARG A 229 -2.80 -9.02 -1.28
C ARG A 229 -4.32 -9.31 -1.22
N GLY A 230 -5.09 -8.45 -0.55
CA GLY A 230 -6.53 -8.60 -0.37
C GLY A 230 -7.37 -7.67 -1.26
N PRO A 231 -8.66 -7.53 -0.97
CA PRO A 231 -9.54 -6.62 -1.68
C PRO A 231 -9.17 -5.17 -1.36
N ARG A 232 -9.55 -4.23 -2.20
CA ARG A 232 -9.40 -2.80 -1.91
C ARG A 232 -10.25 -2.43 -0.69
N GLY A 233 -9.61 -1.86 0.32
CA GLY A 233 -10.25 -1.49 1.58
C GLY A 233 -9.23 -1.01 2.60
N GLY A 234 -9.70 -0.70 3.82
CA GLY A 234 -8.90 -0.35 4.98
C GLY A 234 -9.27 -1.14 6.22
N MET A 235 -8.43 -1.10 7.24
CA MET A 235 -8.68 -1.61 8.60
C MET A 235 -8.01 -0.70 9.62
N ILE A 236 -8.53 -0.75 10.85
CA ILE A 236 -7.94 -0.08 12.01
C ILE A 236 -7.77 -1.12 13.11
N LEU A 237 -6.57 -1.19 13.66
CA LEU A 237 -6.22 -1.99 14.82
C LEU A 237 -5.89 -1.02 15.97
N SER A 238 -6.18 -1.38 17.21
CA SER A 238 -5.89 -0.50 18.34
C SER A 238 -5.78 -1.23 19.67
N ASP A 239 -5.30 -0.51 20.67
CA ASP A 239 -5.48 -0.90 22.07
C ASP A 239 -6.97 -0.89 22.42
N ALA A 240 -7.36 -1.68 23.44
CA ALA A 240 -8.77 -1.92 23.78
C ALA A 240 -9.56 -0.63 24.12
N GLU A 241 -8.92 0.33 24.75
CA GLU A 241 -9.56 1.61 25.15
C GLU A 241 -10.02 2.46 23.95
N PHE A 242 -9.43 2.28 22.77
CA PHE A 242 -9.79 3.01 21.54
C PHE A 242 -10.87 2.31 20.72
N GLU A 243 -11.30 1.09 21.06
CA GLU A 243 -12.32 0.37 20.28
C GLU A 243 -13.61 1.17 20.12
N LYS A 244 -14.18 1.67 21.23
CA LYS A 244 -15.43 2.43 21.18
C LYS A 244 -15.30 3.77 20.47
N PRO A 245 -14.28 4.62 20.72
CA PRO A 245 -14.05 5.83 19.94
C PRO A 245 -13.88 5.59 18.45
N ILE A 246 -13.10 4.57 18.06
CA ILE A 246 -12.86 4.21 16.65
C ILE A 246 -14.17 3.75 15.99
N ASN A 247 -14.91 2.86 16.65
CA ASN A 247 -16.18 2.37 16.12
C ASN A 247 -17.18 3.52 15.92
N SER A 248 -17.28 4.46 16.85
CA SER A 248 -18.11 5.66 16.71
C SER A 248 -17.61 6.58 15.57
N ALA A 249 -16.30 6.71 15.41
CA ALA A 249 -15.72 7.53 14.35
C ALA A 249 -15.94 6.92 12.96
N VAL A 250 -15.90 5.58 12.82
CA VAL A 250 -16.24 4.91 11.57
C VAL A 250 -17.72 5.03 11.30
N PHE A 251 -18.56 4.53 12.19
CA PHE A 251 -20.01 4.60 12.08
C PHE A 251 -20.63 5.09 13.41
N PRO A 252 -21.47 6.10 13.39
CA PRO A 252 -22.07 6.77 12.24
C PRO A 252 -21.35 8.04 11.74
N ASN A 253 -20.14 8.37 12.27
CA ASN A 253 -19.56 9.69 12.03
C ASN A 253 -19.07 9.89 10.57
N ILE A 254 -18.31 8.91 10.00
CA ILE A 254 -17.66 9.06 8.69
C ILE A 254 -18.36 8.23 7.61
N GLN A 255 -18.81 7.02 7.96
CA GLN A 255 -19.41 6.07 7.04
C GLN A 255 -20.84 5.72 7.46
N GLY A 256 -21.65 5.23 6.48
CA GLY A 256 -22.94 4.59 6.68
C GLY A 256 -22.81 3.07 6.56
N GLY A 257 -23.58 2.46 5.61
CA GLY A 257 -23.58 1.03 5.38
C GLY A 257 -22.20 0.48 4.99
N PRO A 258 -21.70 -0.52 5.70
CA PRO A 258 -20.43 -1.16 5.37
C PRO A 258 -20.54 -1.99 4.09
N LEU A 259 -19.42 -2.15 3.37
CA LEU A 259 -19.33 -2.96 2.16
C LEU A 259 -19.13 -4.43 2.53
N MET A 260 -20.23 -5.16 2.79
CA MET A 260 -20.17 -6.51 3.35
C MET A 260 -19.48 -7.53 2.43
N HIS A 261 -19.62 -7.39 1.11
CA HIS A 261 -18.89 -8.17 0.13
C HIS A 261 -17.36 -7.94 0.18
N VAL A 262 -16.93 -6.71 0.44
CA VAL A 262 -15.51 -6.38 0.63
C VAL A 262 -15.00 -6.92 1.99
N ILE A 263 -15.82 -6.84 3.05
CA ILE A 263 -15.48 -7.40 4.36
C ILE A 263 -15.31 -8.91 4.27
N ALA A 264 -16.17 -9.61 3.53
CA ALA A 264 -16.00 -11.03 3.25
C ALA A 264 -14.65 -11.31 2.53
N GLY A 265 -14.31 -10.50 1.53
CA GLY A 265 -13.00 -10.56 0.88
C GLY A 265 -11.83 -10.32 1.85
N LYS A 266 -11.97 -9.38 2.80
CA LYS A 266 -10.97 -9.16 3.87
C LYS A 266 -10.85 -10.40 4.77
N ALA A 267 -11.95 -11.05 5.13
CA ALA A 267 -11.93 -12.29 5.92
C ALA A 267 -11.19 -13.42 5.20
N VAL A 268 -11.36 -13.56 3.89
CA VAL A 268 -10.61 -14.53 3.06
C VAL A 268 -9.12 -14.18 3.05
N MET A 269 -8.77 -12.96 2.72
CA MET A 269 -7.39 -12.46 2.70
C MET A 269 -6.66 -12.69 4.02
N LEU A 270 -7.31 -12.40 5.15
CA LEU A 270 -6.72 -12.60 6.49
C LEU A 270 -6.47 -14.09 6.80
N LYS A 271 -7.30 -14.98 6.30
CA LYS A 271 -7.07 -16.42 6.38
C LYS A 271 -5.86 -16.83 5.54
N GLU A 272 -5.75 -16.33 4.32
CA GLU A 272 -4.60 -16.58 3.44
C GLU A 272 -3.30 -16.02 4.04
N ALA A 273 -3.33 -14.80 4.60
CA ALA A 273 -2.17 -14.15 5.20
C ALA A 273 -1.64 -14.86 6.47
N ALA A 274 -2.43 -15.72 7.09
CA ALA A 274 -2.03 -16.51 8.26
C ALA A 274 -1.28 -17.81 7.90
N THR A 275 -1.15 -18.15 6.62
CA THR A 275 -0.56 -19.42 6.18
C THR A 275 0.97 -19.37 6.10
N PRO A 276 1.66 -20.53 6.20
CA PRO A 276 3.10 -20.62 5.97
C PRO A 276 3.51 -20.15 4.57
N GLU A 277 2.70 -20.43 3.55
CA GLU A 277 2.94 -20.02 2.17
C GLU A 277 2.97 -18.50 2.03
N PHE A 278 2.13 -17.79 2.77
CA PHE A 278 2.15 -16.33 2.79
C PHE A 278 3.43 -15.78 3.45
N LYS A 279 3.97 -16.45 4.47
CA LYS A 279 5.26 -16.07 5.07
C LYS A 279 6.41 -16.21 4.07
N GLU A 280 6.45 -17.31 3.33
CA GLU A 280 7.47 -17.49 2.27
C GLU A 280 7.29 -16.46 1.13
N TYR A 281 6.06 -16.14 0.76
CA TYR A 281 5.77 -15.07 -0.18
C TYR A 281 6.30 -13.71 0.28
N ALA A 282 6.04 -13.32 1.53
CA ALA A 282 6.52 -12.06 2.09
C ALA A 282 8.06 -11.98 2.17
N LYS A 283 8.71 -13.08 2.54
CA LYS A 283 10.17 -13.22 2.51
C LYS A 283 10.72 -13.07 1.10
N GLN A 284 10.04 -13.67 0.10
CA GLN A 284 10.45 -13.53 -1.29
C GLN A 284 10.27 -12.11 -1.81
N ILE A 285 9.24 -11.38 -1.40
CA ILE A 285 9.08 -9.94 -1.72
C ILE A 285 10.33 -9.15 -1.36
N ARG A 286 10.84 -9.32 -0.13
CA ARG A 286 12.03 -8.59 0.33
C ARG A 286 13.29 -8.98 -0.44
N LYS A 287 13.50 -10.27 -0.67
CA LYS A 287 14.63 -10.76 -1.48
C LYS A 287 14.57 -10.16 -2.89
N ASN A 288 13.42 -10.20 -3.51
CA ASN A 288 13.20 -9.61 -4.82
C ASN A 288 13.50 -8.11 -4.83
N ALA A 289 13.04 -7.36 -3.82
CA ALA A 289 13.30 -5.93 -3.72
C ALA A 289 14.80 -5.63 -3.55
N THR A 290 15.49 -6.36 -2.69
CA THR A 290 16.94 -6.21 -2.50
C THR A 290 17.72 -6.53 -3.78
N THR A 291 17.36 -7.61 -4.48
CA THR A 291 18.01 -8.00 -5.74
C THR A 291 17.76 -6.97 -6.85
N LEU A 292 16.51 -6.50 -6.99
CA LEU A 292 16.18 -5.50 -7.99
C LEU A 292 16.91 -4.17 -7.73
N ALA A 293 16.97 -3.73 -6.46
CA ALA A 293 17.73 -2.53 -6.07
C ALA A 293 19.21 -2.66 -6.41
N ALA A 294 19.82 -3.82 -6.11
CA ALA A 294 21.23 -4.08 -6.43
C ALA A 294 21.47 -4.11 -7.95
N SER A 295 20.57 -4.73 -8.73
CA SER A 295 20.64 -4.77 -10.20
C SER A 295 20.59 -3.37 -10.79
N LEU A 296 19.65 -2.52 -10.33
CA LEU A 296 19.52 -1.13 -10.78
C LEU A 296 20.75 -0.29 -10.40
N ALA A 297 21.28 -0.47 -9.19
CA ALA A 297 22.51 0.21 -8.75
C ALA A 297 23.73 -0.20 -9.58
N LYS A 298 23.87 -1.50 -9.90
CA LYS A 298 24.92 -2.01 -10.79
C LYS A 298 24.83 -1.43 -12.19
N ALA A 299 23.63 -1.12 -12.65
CA ALA A 299 23.37 -0.46 -13.93
C ALA A 299 23.60 1.08 -13.89
N GLY A 300 24.09 1.63 -12.78
CA GLY A 300 24.45 3.05 -12.64
C GLY A 300 23.30 3.95 -12.16
N LEU A 301 22.16 3.39 -11.73
CA LEU A 301 21.06 4.17 -11.15
C LEU A 301 21.28 4.41 -9.66
N ARG A 302 20.92 5.56 -9.16
CA ARG A 302 21.00 5.88 -7.73
C ARG A 302 19.76 5.38 -7.00
N ILE A 303 19.97 4.54 -6.00
CA ILE A 303 18.90 4.09 -5.10
C ILE A 303 18.86 5.02 -3.87
N VAL A 304 17.71 5.64 -3.65
CA VAL A 304 17.47 6.52 -2.49
C VAL A 304 17.71 5.75 -1.21
N SER A 305 18.34 6.36 -0.22
CA SER A 305 18.82 5.77 1.03
C SER A 305 19.76 4.56 0.88
N GLY A 306 20.37 4.38 -0.30
CA GLY A 306 21.35 3.34 -0.57
C GLY A 306 20.79 1.92 -0.67
N GLY A 307 19.46 1.71 -0.69
CA GLY A 307 18.84 0.37 -0.80
C GLY A 307 17.43 0.28 -0.23
N THR A 308 17.00 -0.95 0.12
CA THR A 308 15.69 -1.20 0.70
C THR A 308 15.72 -2.32 1.75
N ASP A 309 14.90 -2.18 2.79
CA ASP A 309 14.64 -3.19 3.81
C ASP A 309 13.27 -3.85 3.63
N ASN A 310 12.41 -3.29 2.75
CA ASN A 310 11.03 -3.74 2.57
C ASN A 310 10.73 -4.15 1.12
N HIS A 311 9.55 -3.85 0.61
CA HIS A 311 9.04 -4.27 -0.70
C HIS A 311 9.24 -3.24 -1.81
N LEU A 312 9.71 -2.04 -1.50
CA LEU A 312 9.82 -0.94 -2.45
C LEU A 312 11.18 -0.26 -2.40
N MET A 313 11.49 0.45 -3.47
CA MET A 313 12.63 1.35 -3.56
C MET A 313 12.26 2.61 -4.32
N LEU A 314 12.98 3.70 -4.07
CA LEU A 314 12.97 4.89 -4.88
C LEU A 314 14.25 4.94 -5.72
N VAL A 315 14.11 5.20 -6.99
CA VAL A 315 15.22 5.27 -7.95
C VAL A 315 15.31 6.70 -8.50
N ASP A 316 16.42 7.38 -8.24
CA ASP A 316 16.74 8.68 -8.80
C ASP A 316 17.22 8.52 -10.25
N VAL A 317 16.51 9.11 -11.19
CA VAL A 317 16.81 9.01 -12.63
C VAL A 317 17.57 10.23 -13.19
N ARG A 318 17.90 11.21 -12.35
CA ARG A 318 18.67 12.39 -12.75
C ARG A 318 20.06 12.07 -13.32
N PRO A 319 20.78 11.04 -12.81
CA PRO A 319 22.08 10.67 -13.41
C PRO A 319 22.00 10.30 -14.90
N LEU A 320 20.83 9.88 -15.39
CA LEU A 320 20.58 9.59 -16.81
C LEU A 320 20.10 10.82 -17.59
N GLY A 321 19.97 11.99 -16.96
CA GLY A 321 19.40 13.19 -17.56
C GLY A 321 17.88 13.10 -17.79
N LEU A 322 17.19 12.23 -17.03
CA LEU A 322 15.75 12.00 -17.12
C LEU A 322 15.01 12.64 -15.94
N THR A 323 13.72 12.90 -16.17
CA THR A 323 12.75 13.14 -15.09
C THR A 323 11.94 11.87 -14.82
N GLY A 324 11.34 11.76 -13.63
CA GLY A 324 10.47 10.65 -13.29
C GLY A 324 9.34 10.47 -14.29
N LYS A 325 8.73 11.56 -14.78
CA LYS A 325 7.69 11.52 -15.82
C LYS A 325 8.18 10.92 -17.14
N LYS A 326 9.41 11.24 -17.57
CA LYS A 326 9.98 10.67 -18.79
C LYS A 326 10.32 9.19 -18.60
N ALA A 327 10.86 8.82 -17.44
CA ALA A 327 11.16 7.43 -17.10
C ALA A 327 9.89 6.57 -17.02
N GLU A 328 8.85 7.03 -16.31
CA GLU A 328 7.53 6.38 -16.26
C GLU A 328 6.99 6.10 -17.66
N LYS A 329 6.99 7.10 -18.56
CA LYS A 329 6.50 6.96 -19.93
C LYS A 329 7.34 5.98 -20.77
N ALA A 330 8.67 6.02 -20.63
CA ALA A 330 9.57 5.13 -21.38
C ALA A 330 9.36 3.66 -20.96
N LEU A 331 9.20 3.41 -19.67
CA LEU A 331 8.96 2.06 -19.14
C LEU A 331 7.57 1.53 -19.49
N ASP A 332 6.53 2.37 -19.42
CA ASP A 332 5.18 1.95 -19.82
C ASP A 332 5.09 1.58 -21.30
N ALA A 333 5.84 2.27 -22.16
CA ALA A 333 5.90 1.97 -23.61
C ALA A 333 6.45 0.57 -23.91
N VAL A 334 7.30 0.03 -23.04
CA VAL A 334 7.86 -1.33 -23.17
C VAL A 334 7.16 -2.37 -22.31
N GLY A 335 6.03 -2.02 -21.67
CA GLY A 335 5.24 -2.94 -20.84
C GLY A 335 5.74 -3.12 -19.42
N ILE A 336 6.53 -2.18 -18.87
CA ILE A 336 6.95 -2.16 -17.46
C ILE A 336 6.24 -1.00 -16.77
N THR A 337 5.35 -1.31 -15.84
CA THR A 337 4.50 -0.33 -15.15
C THR A 337 5.13 0.10 -13.82
N VAL A 338 5.45 1.39 -13.70
CA VAL A 338 5.96 2.05 -12.47
C VAL A 338 5.22 3.37 -12.27
N ASN A 339 5.46 4.06 -11.18
CA ASN A 339 5.00 5.46 -11.05
C ASN A 339 6.18 6.42 -10.84
N LYS A 340 6.10 7.60 -11.46
CA LYS A 340 6.97 8.71 -11.08
C LYS A 340 6.77 9.06 -9.61
N ASN A 341 7.84 9.42 -8.93
CA ASN A 341 7.82 9.78 -7.52
C ASN A 341 8.87 10.84 -7.22
N THR A 342 8.51 11.81 -6.39
CA THR A 342 9.50 12.71 -5.83
C THR A 342 10.51 11.93 -5.00
N ILE A 343 11.75 12.33 -5.06
CA ILE A 343 12.80 11.87 -4.13
C ILE A 343 12.92 12.89 -2.98
N PRO A 344 13.52 12.53 -1.84
CA PRO A 344 13.74 13.48 -0.77
C PRO A 344 14.46 14.73 -1.29
N TYR A 345 13.96 15.92 -0.89
CA TYR A 345 14.49 17.21 -1.33
C TYR A 345 14.54 17.39 -2.86
N ASP A 346 13.52 16.87 -3.53
CA ASP A 346 13.43 16.92 -4.99
C ASP A 346 13.41 18.36 -5.53
N PRO A 347 14.28 18.73 -6.48
CA PRO A 347 14.23 20.03 -7.12
C PRO A 347 13.03 20.19 -8.07
N GLU A 348 12.41 19.08 -8.49
CA GLU A 348 11.30 19.07 -9.43
C GLU A 348 9.95 19.08 -8.70
N LYS A 349 8.91 19.61 -9.37
CA LYS A 349 7.53 19.54 -8.86
C LYS A 349 7.00 18.09 -8.90
N PRO A 350 6.03 17.73 -8.02
CA PRO A 350 5.47 16.37 -7.97
C PRO A 350 4.93 15.84 -9.32
N GLY A 351 4.41 16.70 -10.18
CA GLY A 351 3.91 16.32 -11.51
C GLY A 351 5.01 15.92 -12.52
N THR A 352 6.27 16.28 -12.26
CA THR A 352 7.46 15.94 -13.05
C THR A 352 8.29 14.88 -12.34
N ALA A 353 8.62 15.13 -11.07
CA ALA A 353 9.45 14.33 -10.18
C ALA A 353 10.84 13.97 -10.76
N SER A 354 11.80 13.69 -9.90
CA SER A 354 13.16 13.29 -10.27
C SER A 354 13.40 11.79 -10.16
N GLY A 355 12.43 11.04 -9.67
CA GLY A 355 12.54 9.59 -9.46
C GLY A 355 11.33 8.80 -9.94
N ILE A 356 11.49 7.49 -9.85
CA ILE A 356 10.42 6.51 -9.96
C ILE A 356 10.38 5.67 -8.70
N ARG A 357 9.17 5.21 -8.31
CA ARG A 357 8.99 4.23 -7.25
C ARG A 357 8.74 2.86 -7.88
N VAL A 358 9.45 1.86 -7.38
CA VAL A 358 9.42 0.48 -7.86
C VAL A 358 9.16 -0.45 -6.68
N GLY A 359 8.32 -1.45 -6.85
CA GLY A 359 8.01 -2.44 -5.83
C GLY A 359 7.84 -3.84 -6.39
N THR A 360 7.94 -4.85 -5.54
CA THR A 360 8.02 -6.25 -5.94
C THR A 360 6.82 -7.15 -5.55
N PRO A 361 5.74 -6.67 -4.88
CA PRO A 361 4.65 -7.55 -4.48
C PRO A 361 3.96 -8.27 -5.65
N ALA A 362 3.60 -7.53 -6.72
CA ALA A 362 2.87 -8.08 -7.86
C ALA A 362 3.68 -9.12 -8.64
N VAL A 363 4.95 -8.84 -8.94
CA VAL A 363 5.83 -9.81 -9.63
C VAL A 363 6.13 -11.03 -8.76
N THR A 364 6.23 -10.88 -7.44
CA THR A 364 6.38 -12.00 -6.52
C THR A 364 5.12 -12.87 -6.48
N THR A 365 3.93 -12.27 -6.54
CA THR A 365 2.66 -13.00 -6.66
C THR A 365 2.59 -13.84 -7.94
N ARG A 366 3.23 -13.40 -9.02
CA ARG A 366 3.38 -14.17 -10.26
C ARG A 366 4.41 -15.31 -10.15
N GLY A 367 5.14 -15.41 -9.05
CA GLY A 367 6.16 -16.46 -8.84
C GLY A 367 7.56 -16.07 -9.32
N MET A 368 7.80 -14.84 -9.72
CA MET A 368 9.12 -14.34 -10.09
C MET A 368 10.04 -14.27 -8.87
N ARG A 369 11.32 -14.56 -9.07
CA ARG A 369 12.35 -14.62 -8.04
C ARG A 369 13.57 -13.77 -8.42
N GLU A 370 14.67 -13.96 -7.72
CA GLU A 370 15.89 -13.15 -7.84
C GLU A 370 16.42 -13.06 -9.29
N ALA A 371 16.43 -14.17 -10.03
CA ALA A 371 16.90 -14.19 -11.41
C ALA A 371 16.06 -13.30 -12.35
N GLU A 372 14.72 -13.32 -12.14
CA GLU A 372 13.82 -12.43 -12.89
C GLU A 372 14.01 -10.98 -12.46
N MET A 373 14.33 -10.71 -11.20
CA MET A 373 14.61 -9.34 -10.70
C MET A 373 15.89 -8.77 -11.32
N GLU A 374 16.94 -9.57 -11.45
CA GLU A 374 18.15 -9.17 -12.19
C GLU A 374 17.80 -8.81 -13.64
N ARG A 375 17.02 -9.68 -14.31
CA ARG A 375 16.60 -9.42 -15.68
C ARG A 375 15.71 -8.20 -15.82
N ILE A 376 14.75 -7.99 -14.94
CA ILE A 376 13.89 -6.80 -14.92
C ILE A 376 14.75 -5.53 -14.70
N GLY A 377 15.72 -5.57 -13.79
CA GLY A 377 16.65 -4.46 -13.59
C GLY A 377 17.44 -4.10 -14.85
N GLU A 378 17.94 -5.10 -15.60
CA GLU A 378 18.59 -4.89 -16.90
C GLU A 378 17.63 -4.27 -17.95
N LEU A 379 16.39 -4.78 -18.04
CA LEU A 379 15.39 -4.24 -18.97
C LEU A 379 15.03 -2.80 -18.66
N ILE A 380 14.86 -2.45 -17.37
CA ILE A 380 14.65 -1.06 -16.93
C ILE A 380 15.82 -0.19 -17.35
N ALA A 381 17.06 -0.59 -17.05
CA ALA A 381 18.23 0.18 -17.38
C ALA A 381 18.40 0.37 -18.89
N ARG A 382 18.20 -0.68 -19.69
CA ARG A 382 18.24 -0.62 -21.18
C ARG A 382 17.19 0.35 -21.70
N SER A 383 15.94 0.27 -21.21
CA SER A 383 14.85 1.15 -21.63
C SER A 383 15.15 2.63 -21.32
N LEU A 384 15.63 2.91 -20.11
CA LEU A 384 15.95 4.28 -19.71
C LEU A 384 17.16 4.88 -20.47
N ASN A 385 18.13 4.03 -20.86
CA ASN A 385 19.30 4.46 -21.66
C ASN A 385 19.02 4.52 -23.17
N ALA A 386 17.97 3.88 -23.67
CA ALA A 386 17.64 3.82 -25.09
C ALA A 386 17.22 5.18 -25.69
N LYS A 387 16.85 6.17 -24.83
CA LYS A 387 16.48 7.54 -25.22
C LYS A 387 15.46 7.60 -26.38
N GLY A 388 14.56 6.63 -26.44
CA GLY A 388 13.50 6.57 -27.45
C GLY A 388 13.86 5.78 -28.73
N ASP A 389 14.92 4.98 -28.72
CA ASP A 389 15.23 4.05 -29.82
C ASP A 389 14.13 2.98 -29.92
N GLU A 390 13.40 2.99 -31.04
CA GLU A 390 12.25 2.11 -31.28
C GLU A 390 12.66 0.65 -31.42
N THR A 391 13.85 0.35 -31.95
CA THR A 391 14.35 -1.03 -32.09
C THR A 391 14.59 -1.64 -30.71
N VAL A 392 15.30 -0.91 -29.86
CA VAL A 392 15.53 -1.33 -28.46
C VAL A 392 14.22 -1.49 -27.69
N ALA A 393 13.25 -0.59 -27.90
CA ALA A 393 11.94 -0.68 -27.27
C ALA A 393 11.17 -1.92 -27.70
N GLN A 394 11.20 -2.28 -28.98
CA GLN A 394 10.57 -3.51 -29.50
C GLN A 394 11.21 -4.78 -28.92
N GLU A 395 12.55 -4.84 -28.85
CA GLU A 395 13.27 -5.95 -28.22
C GLU A 395 12.85 -6.12 -26.76
N ILE A 396 12.86 -5.03 -25.98
CA ILE A 396 12.48 -5.07 -24.57
C ILE A 396 11.02 -5.51 -24.41
N SER A 397 10.11 -5.01 -25.24
CA SER A 397 8.69 -5.41 -25.22
C SER A 397 8.51 -6.90 -25.47
N ALA A 398 9.27 -7.46 -26.40
CA ALA A 398 9.25 -8.90 -26.69
C ALA A 398 9.73 -9.73 -25.48
N GLU A 399 10.80 -9.27 -24.81
CA GLU A 399 11.31 -9.92 -23.60
C GLU A 399 10.36 -9.82 -22.42
N VAL A 400 9.69 -8.67 -22.25
CA VAL A 400 8.63 -8.48 -21.23
C VAL A 400 7.49 -9.46 -21.46
N LEU A 401 7.04 -9.62 -22.71
CA LEU A 401 5.98 -10.59 -23.06
C LEU A 401 6.41 -12.04 -22.83
N ASP A 402 7.67 -12.39 -23.08
CA ASP A 402 8.20 -13.72 -22.75
C ASP A 402 8.16 -13.97 -21.23
N LEU A 403 8.68 -13.04 -20.44
CA LEU A 403 8.65 -13.14 -18.97
C LEU A 403 7.22 -13.28 -18.44
N THR A 404 6.31 -12.45 -18.92
CA THR A 404 4.91 -12.47 -18.43
C THR A 404 4.18 -13.76 -18.79
N ARG A 405 4.48 -14.38 -19.92
CA ARG A 405 3.95 -15.71 -20.33
C ARG A 405 4.47 -16.83 -19.45
N ARG A 406 5.73 -16.79 -19.05
CA ARG A 406 6.35 -17.80 -18.18
C ARG A 406 5.84 -17.70 -16.74
N PHE A 407 5.42 -16.53 -16.30
CA PHE A 407 4.93 -16.23 -14.96
C PHE A 407 3.51 -15.64 -15.03
N PRO A 408 2.47 -16.44 -15.27
CA PRO A 408 1.10 -15.96 -15.43
C PRO A 408 0.55 -15.36 -14.13
N VAL A 409 -0.41 -14.44 -14.27
CA VAL A 409 -1.14 -13.89 -13.11
C VAL A 409 -2.05 -14.98 -12.52
N PRO A 410 -1.98 -15.28 -11.21
CA PRO A 410 -2.83 -16.30 -10.60
C PRO A 410 -4.34 -16.01 -10.81
N GLY A 411 -5.09 -17.03 -11.22
CA GLY A 411 -6.54 -16.93 -11.44
C GLY A 411 -6.98 -16.18 -12.69
N ILE A 412 -6.04 -15.69 -13.50
CA ILE A 412 -6.32 -15.09 -14.81
C ILE A 412 -5.77 -16.02 -15.89
N THR A 413 -6.66 -16.73 -16.61
CA THR A 413 -6.26 -17.62 -17.69
C THR A 413 -6.06 -16.87 -19.00
N PRO A 414 -4.98 -17.16 -19.75
CA PRO A 414 -4.72 -16.54 -21.06
C PRO A 414 -5.81 -16.82 -22.11
N ASP A 415 -6.56 -17.92 -21.97
CA ASP A 415 -7.57 -18.37 -22.95
C ASP A 415 -8.80 -17.47 -23.04
N ARG A 416 -9.04 -16.58 -22.07
CA ARG A 416 -10.06 -15.52 -22.15
C ARG A 416 -9.54 -14.22 -22.76
N VAL A 417 -8.28 -14.17 -23.13
CA VAL A 417 -7.62 -13.00 -23.74
C VAL A 417 -7.64 -13.11 -25.29
N ARG A 418 -8.43 -14.02 -25.87
CA ARG A 418 -8.51 -14.16 -27.32
C ARG A 418 -9.37 -13.05 -27.94
N ALA A 419 -8.67 -12.28 -28.81
CA ALA A 419 -9.07 -11.39 -29.91
C ALA A 419 -9.96 -10.22 -29.57
#